data_a5a6423c5a6f28e9f26d6f9b7de80435
#
_entry.id   a5a6423c5a6f28e9f26d6f9b7de80435
#
_cell.length_a   1.000
_cell.length_b   1.000
_cell.length_c   1.000
_cell.angle_alpha   90.00
_cell.angle_beta   90.00
_cell.angle_gamma   90.00
#
_symmetry.space_group_name_H-M   'P 1'
#
loop_
_entity.id
_entity.type
_entity.pdbx_description
1 polymer ?
#
loop_
_entity_poly.entity_id
_entity_poly.type
_entity_poly.pdbx_seq_one_letter_code
_entity_poly.pdbx_strand_id
1 'polypeptide(L)'
;MRSNAGEFLNRCIGRRNVMSPYQFTSVVLALACVLAAGPVAAQAPPSSKPGTNDSMPTPGAKSSPSPLQPGDAFGEPVTLPERTIVYMKGHTNWDTAFDTLVDAFKSLQEYLDKQDVKPAGPPLTIYTQTDDTGFSYQAGLPVTQAPKDPPKGDISIGPAPSGKALKFVHRGSYDAMDSTYEAITNYLDDKQLEAKDLFIEEYTTDPVKTAPDKLVVNVFVPVK
;
A
#
# COMPACT_ATOMS: atom_id res chain seq x y z
N MET A 1 7.90 -5.80 13.79
CA MET A 1 8.43 -6.07 12.44
C MET A 1 8.04 -4.89 11.59
N ARG A 2 8.99 -4.16 11.01
CA ARG A 2 8.68 -2.95 10.23
C ARG A 2 8.09 -3.36 8.89
N SER A 3 6.92 -2.80 8.55
CA SER A 3 6.29 -2.98 7.23
C SER A 3 7.17 -2.38 6.15
N ASN A 4 7.39 -3.11 5.06
CA ASN A 4 8.18 -2.64 3.92
C ASN A 4 7.38 -1.73 2.96
N ALA A 5 6.07 -1.51 3.22
CA ALA A 5 5.20 -0.69 2.35
C ALA A 5 5.73 0.73 2.17
N GLY A 6 6.26 1.34 3.25
CA GLY A 6 6.86 2.66 3.21
C GLY A 6 8.05 2.76 2.27
N GLU A 7 8.89 1.75 2.28
CA GLU A 7 10.09 1.72 1.45
C GLU A 7 9.75 1.58 -0.04
N PHE A 8 8.72 0.78 -0.36
CA PHE A 8 8.25 0.59 -1.74
C PHE A 8 7.54 1.82 -2.30
N LEU A 9 6.59 2.38 -1.56
CA LEU A 9 5.90 3.61 -1.96
C LEU A 9 6.86 4.79 -2.08
N ASN A 10 7.83 4.91 -1.16
CA ASN A 10 8.87 5.93 -1.21
C ASN A 10 9.80 5.76 -2.43
N ARG A 11 10.09 4.54 -2.85
CA ARG A 11 10.88 4.26 -4.06
C ARG A 11 10.15 4.69 -5.34
N CYS A 12 8.83 4.53 -5.39
CA CYS A 12 8.00 4.94 -6.53
C CYS A 12 7.74 6.46 -6.57
N ILE A 13 7.55 7.11 -5.42
CA ILE A 13 7.25 8.54 -5.30
C ILE A 13 8.54 9.37 -5.12
N GLY A 14 9.58 8.79 -4.53
CA GLY A 14 10.76 9.50 -4.01
C GLY A 14 11.96 9.62 -4.94
N ARG A 15 11.93 9.15 -6.20
CA ARG A 15 13.05 9.36 -7.14
C ARG A 15 13.13 10.81 -7.63
N ARG A 16 13.25 11.76 -6.70
CA ARG A 16 13.93 13.02 -7.01
C ARG A 16 15.41 12.78 -6.84
N ASN A 17 16.13 12.76 -7.96
CA ASN A 17 17.58 12.81 -8.04
C ASN A 17 18.08 14.06 -7.30
N VAL A 18 18.28 13.99 -6.00
CA VAL A 18 19.12 14.93 -5.29
C VAL A 18 20.54 14.38 -5.45
N MET A 19 21.20 14.79 -6.52
CA MET A 19 22.66 14.74 -6.58
C MET A 19 23.20 15.53 -5.39
N SER A 20 23.60 14.84 -4.35
CA SER A 20 24.43 15.39 -3.30
C SER A 20 25.90 15.32 -3.75
N PRO A 21 26.60 16.45 -3.90
CA PRO A 21 28.02 16.45 -4.19
C PRO A 21 28.80 16.51 -2.89
N TYR A 22 29.08 15.38 -2.24
CA TYR A 22 30.14 15.31 -1.24
C TYR A 22 30.88 13.99 -1.34
N GLN A 23 32.00 14.08 -2.04
CA GLN A 23 33.38 13.87 -1.64
C GLN A 23 33.78 12.45 -1.18
N PHE A 24 34.58 11.91 -2.09
CA PHE A 24 35.62 10.91 -1.88
C PHE A 24 36.48 11.23 -0.64
N THR A 25 36.61 10.29 0.26
CA THR A 25 37.84 10.08 1.02
C THR A 25 38.09 8.57 1.13
N SER A 26 39.08 8.15 0.37
CA SER A 26 39.73 6.86 0.46
C SER A 26 40.40 6.73 1.81
N VAL A 27 40.14 5.64 2.54
CA VAL A 27 41.09 5.09 3.50
C VAL A 27 41.23 3.61 3.22
N VAL A 28 42.38 3.32 2.63
CA VAL A 28 42.96 1.98 2.54
C VAL A 28 43.55 1.66 3.90
N LEU A 29 43.14 0.54 4.50
CA LEU A 29 43.97 -0.11 5.50
C LEU A 29 43.89 -1.64 5.32
N ALA A 30 45.00 -2.18 4.88
CA ALA A 30 45.28 -3.60 4.80
C ALA A 30 45.77 -4.09 6.17
N LEU A 31 45.38 -5.29 6.62
CA LEU A 31 46.25 -6.22 7.37
C LEU A 31 45.55 -7.57 7.53
N ALA A 32 46.00 -8.57 6.79
CA ALA A 32 46.76 -9.75 7.12
C ALA A 32 46.12 -10.82 8.05
N CYS A 33 45.89 -11.96 7.42
CA CYS A 33 46.11 -13.36 7.79
C CYS A 33 46.02 -13.79 9.25
N VAL A 34 45.22 -14.88 9.51
CA VAL A 34 45.74 -16.13 10.09
C VAL A 34 44.84 -17.29 9.72
N LEU A 35 45.43 -18.31 9.12
CA LEU A 35 44.95 -19.67 8.86
C LEU A 35 44.98 -20.50 10.15
N ALA A 36 43.90 -21.20 10.46
CA ALA A 36 43.96 -22.38 11.32
C ALA A 36 42.96 -23.42 10.79
N ALA A 37 43.54 -24.47 10.21
CA ALA A 37 42.85 -25.69 9.83
C ALA A 37 42.73 -26.62 11.04
N GLY A 38 41.60 -27.27 11.23
CA GLY A 38 41.41 -28.41 12.11
C GLY A 38 40.27 -29.29 11.60
N PRO A 39 40.49 -30.61 11.48
CA PRO A 39 39.51 -31.54 10.94
C PRO A 39 38.68 -32.18 12.05
N VAL A 40 37.38 -32.36 11.88
CA VAL A 40 36.61 -33.35 12.68
C VAL A 40 35.46 -33.93 11.88
N ALA A 41 35.60 -35.17 11.64
CA ALA A 41 34.72 -36.34 11.75
C ALA A 41 33.24 -36.20 11.48
N ALA A 42 32.84 -36.95 10.45
CA ALA A 42 31.49 -37.40 10.15
C ALA A 42 30.89 -38.27 11.25
N GLN A 43 29.65 -38.02 11.64
CA GLN A 43 28.77 -39.02 12.24
C GLN A 43 27.39 -38.93 11.60
N ALA A 44 26.96 -40.08 11.05
CA ALA A 44 25.68 -40.31 10.45
C ALA A 44 24.59 -40.64 11.52
N PRO A 45 23.28 -40.58 11.18
CA PRO A 45 22.14 -40.41 12.07
C PRO A 45 21.57 -41.73 12.61
N PRO A 46 20.74 -41.70 13.62
CA PRO A 46 19.73 -42.73 13.83
C PRO A 46 18.32 -42.26 13.45
N SER A 47 17.67 -43.08 12.66
CA SER A 47 16.24 -43.07 12.39
C SER A 47 15.42 -43.30 13.68
N SER A 48 14.36 -42.55 13.84
CA SER A 48 13.20 -43.03 14.62
C SER A 48 11.92 -42.35 14.17
N LYS A 49 10.87 -43.17 14.14
CA LYS A 49 9.55 -43.11 13.58
C LYS A 49 8.59 -42.10 14.27
N PRO A 50 7.34 -42.00 13.77
CA PRO A 50 6.50 -40.79 13.79
C PRO A 50 5.65 -40.69 15.06
N GLY A 51 5.44 -39.48 15.53
CA GLY A 51 4.56 -39.16 16.63
C GLY A 51 3.85 -37.83 16.42
N THR A 52 2.56 -37.92 16.28
CA THR A 52 1.49 -36.99 16.63
C THR A 52 1.66 -35.52 16.30
N ASN A 53 0.79 -35.05 15.39
CA ASN A 53 0.42 -33.67 15.13
C ASN A 53 -0.07 -32.98 16.41
N ASP A 54 0.76 -32.08 16.92
CA ASP A 54 0.29 -30.94 17.71
C ASP A 54 0.75 -29.69 16.98
N SER A 55 -0.17 -29.13 16.20
CA SER A 55 0.02 -27.88 15.50
C SER A 55 -0.08 -26.75 16.53
N MET A 56 1.07 -26.33 17.08
CA MET A 56 1.19 -25.01 17.68
C MET A 56 1.12 -23.95 16.58
N PRO A 57 0.33 -22.88 16.72
CA PRO A 57 0.35 -21.79 15.77
C PRO A 57 1.71 -21.08 15.81
N THR A 58 2.43 -21.12 14.73
CA THR A 58 3.68 -20.36 14.53
C THR A 58 3.32 -18.88 14.43
N PRO A 59 3.84 -18.00 15.31
CA PRO A 59 3.65 -16.56 15.16
C PRO A 59 4.52 -16.08 14.00
N GLY A 60 3.91 -15.53 12.95
CA GLY A 60 4.63 -14.80 11.91
C GLY A 60 4.53 -15.36 10.49
N ALA A 61 3.44 -16.02 10.12
CA ALA A 61 3.14 -16.21 8.72
C ALA A 61 2.73 -14.84 8.13
N LYS A 62 3.63 -14.22 7.34
CA LYS A 62 3.25 -13.11 6.46
C LYS A 62 2.09 -13.61 5.62
N SER A 63 0.93 -12.95 5.72
CA SER A 63 -0.21 -13.26 4.87
C SER A 63 0.21 -12.99 3.42
N SER A 64 0.36 -14.05 2.65
CA SER A 64 0.55 -13.89 1.20
C SER A 64 -0.75 -13.29 0.63
N PRO A 65 -0.65 -12.38 -0.35
CA PRO A 65 -1.83 -11.86 -1.02
C PRO A 65 -2.63 -13.04 -1.59
N SER A 66 -3.95 -12.92 -1.55
CA SER A 66 -4.80 -13.91 -2.22
C SER A 66 -4.46 -13.90 -3.70
N PRO A 67 -4.31 -15.06 -4.36
CA PRO A 67 -3.95 -15.11 -5.76
C PRO A 67 -4.98 -14.35 -6.61
N LEU A 68 -4.48 -13.63 -7.64
CA LEU A 68 -5.33 -12.98 -8.63
C LEU A 68 -6.34 -13.98 -9.19
N GLN A 69 -7.59 -13.54 -9.33
CA GLN A 69 -8.62 -14.34 -9.96
C GLN A 69 -8.61 -14.13 -11.47
N PRO A 70 -9.04 -15.12 -12.27
CA PRO A 70 -9.21 -14.92 -13.70
C PRO A 70 -10.08 -13.70 -14.00
N GLY A 71 -9.54 -12.73 -14.74
CA GLY A 71 -10.20 -11.46 -15.06
C GLY A 71 -9.84 -10.30 -14.14
N ASP A 72 -9.03 -10.50 -13.10
CA ASP A 72 -8.48 -9.38 -12.32
C ASP A 72 -7.49 -8.58 -13.17
N ALA A 73 -7.63 -7.25 -13.11
CA ALA A 73 -6.72 -6.35 -13.80
C ALA A 73 -5.34 -6.35 -13.16
N PHE A 74 -4.29 -6.45 -13.97
CA PHE A 74 -2.90 -6.29 -13.56
C PHE A 74 -2.13 -5.48 -14.60
N GLY A 75 -1.99 -4.17 -14.35
CA GLY A 75 -1.38 -3.23 -15.29
C GLY A 75 -2.30 -2.85 -16.46
N GLU A 76 -3.61 -2.96 -16.30
CA GLU A 76 -4.59 -2.60 -17.32
C GLU A 76 -4.64 -1.07 -17.52
N PRO A 77 -4.43 -0.55 -18.73
CA PRO A 77 -4.59 0.87 -19.01
C PRO A 77 -6.05 1.31 -18.88
N VAL A 78 -6.28 2.32 -18.04
CA VAL A 78 -7.62 2.90 -17.82
C VAL A 78 -7.58 4.41 -17.89
N THR A 79 -8.75 5.03 -18.04
CA THR A 79 -8.91 6.48 -17.87
C THR A 79 -9.82 6.73 -16.69
N LEU A 80 -9.29 7.35 -15.65
CA LEU A 80 -10.04 7.76 -14.48
C LEU A 80 -10.95 8.94 -14.87
N PRO A 81 -12.28 8.85 -14.62
CA PRO A 81 -13.19 9.93 -14.90
C PRO A 81 -13.01 11.09 -13.92
N GLU A 82 -13.39 12.28 -14.33
CA GLU A 82 -13.52 13.41 -13.40
C GLU A 82 -14.66 13.14 -12.40
N ARG A 83 -14.36 13.24 -11.12
CA ARG A 83 -15.30 13.03 -10.02
C ARG A 83 -15.08 14.07 -8.94
N THR A 84 -16.15 14.52 -8.33
CA THR A 84 -16.09 15.32 -7.09
C THR A 84 -16.10 14.37 -5.90
N ILE A 85 -15.26 14.63 -4.92
CA ILE A 85 -15.19 13.89 -3.67
C ILE A 85 -15.36 14.83 -2.48
N VAL A 86 -16.01 14.34 -1.44
CA VAL A 86 -15.91 14.88 -0.08
C VAL A 86 -14.83 14.09 0.60
N TYR A 87 -13.83 14.75 1.18
CA TYR A 87 -12.64 14.08 1.68
C TYR A 87 -12.09 14.68 2.97
N MET A 88 -11.36 13.86 3.73
CA MET A 88 -10.53 14.28 4.85
C MET A 88 -9.06 14.11 4.49
N LYS A 89 -8.24 15.10 4.87
CA LYS A 89 -6.78 15.00 4.81
C LYS A 89 -6.24 14.53 6.15
N GLY A 90 -5.23 13.69 6.10
CA GLY A 90 -4.56 13.22 7.29
C GLY A 90 -3.15 12.75 7.01
N HIS A 91 -2.47 12.43 8.10
CA HIS A 91 -1.19 11.73 8.10
C HIS A 91 -1.28 10.59 9.11
N THR A 92 -0.72 9.43 8.78
CA THR A 92 -0.69 8.28 9.68
C THR A 92 0.58 7.47 9.46
N ASN A 93 0.95 6.65 10.44
CA ASN A 93 2.02 5.68 10.29
C ASN A 93 1.49 4.39 9.64
N TRP A 94 2.42 3.54 9.19
CA TRP A 94 2.08 2.29 8.50
C TRP A 94 1.37 1.27 9.41
N ASP A 95 1.66 1.26 10.73
CA ASP A 95 1.11 0.28 11.67
C ASP A 95 -0.39 0.52 11.96
N THR A 96 -0.86 1.75 11.81
CA THR A 96 -2.27 2.14 12.07
C THR A 96 -3.00 2.60 10.81
N ALA A 97 -2.40 2.35 9.64
CA ALA A 97 -2.88 2.83 8.35
C ALA A 97 -4.35 2.50 8.10
N PHE A 98 -4.71 1.22 8.10
CA PHE A 98 -6.05 0.78 7.77
C PHE A 98 -7.10 1.27 8.76
N ASP A 99 -6.83 1.18 10.05
CA ASP A 99 -7.75 1.67 11.10
C ASP A 99 -8.02 3.17 10.95
N THR A 100 -6.97 3.96 10.69
CA THR A 100 -7.09 5.41 10.48
C THR A 100 -7.94 5.72 9.25
N LEU A 101 -7.75 5.00 8.14
CA LEU A 101 -8.54 5.19 6.92
C LEU A 101 -10.00 4.78 7.11
N VAL A 102 -10.26 3.68 7.81
CA VAL A 102 -11.62 3.22 8.15
C VAL A 102 -12.35 4.27 9.00
N ASP A 103 -11.68 4.86 9.99
CA ASP A 103 -12.28 5.90 10.83
C ASP A 103 -12.53 7.20 10.04
N ALA A 104 -11.66 7.55 9.10
CA ALA A 104 -11.91 8.67 8.19
C ALA A 104 -13.13 8.41 7.29
N PHE A 105 -13.29 7.20 6.74
CA PHE A 105 -14.47 6.84 5.94
C PHE A 105 -15.76 6.85 6.75
N LYS A 106 -15.75 6.36 8.00
CA LYS A 106 -16.91 6.47 8.91
C LYS A 106 -17.30 7.93 9.14
N SER A 107 -16.32 8.78 9.45
CA SER A 107 -16.55 10.21 9.69
C SER A 107 -17.15 10.93 8.48
N LEU A 108 -16.64 10.59 7.28
CA LEU A 108 -17.18 11.12 6.02
C LEU A 108 -18.59 10.63 5.75
N GLN A 109 -18.88 9.36 5.99
CA GLN A 109 -20.22 8.79 5.83
C GLN A 109 -21.21 9.46 6.77
N GLU A 110 -20.86 9.63 8.06
CA GLU A 110 -21.69 10.33 9.03
C GLU A 110 -21.96 11.79 8.62
N TYR A 111 -20.96 12.46 8.05
CA TYR A 111 -21.14 13.82 7.55
C TYR A 111 -22.12 13.85 6.38
N LEU A 112 -21.97 12.95 5.40
CA LEU A 112 -22.86 12.87 4.24
C LEU A 112 -24.29 12.50 4.63
N ASP A 113 -24.46 11.58 5.58
CA ASP A 113 -25.79 11.17 6.10
C ASP A 113 -26.52 12.36 6.75
N LYS A 114 -25.81 13.21 7.53
CA LYS A 114 -26.38 14.44 8.10
C LYS A 114 -26.78 15.47 7.04
N GLN A 115 -26.20 15.41 5.85
CA GLN A 115 -26.50 16.29 4.72
C GLN A 115 -27.53 15.70 3.73
N ASP A 116 -28.00 14.47 3.99
CA ASP A 116 -28.88 13.70 3.10
C ASP A 116 -28.24 13.51 1.69
N VAL A 117 -26.91 13.32 1.65
CA VAL A 117 -26.12 13.07 0.45
C VAL A 117 -25.64 11.65 0.44
N LYS A 118 -25.94 10.89 -0.61
CA LYS A 118 -25.45 9.53 -0.78
C LYS A 118 -24.14 9.52 -1.56
N PRO A 119 -23.16 8.67 -1.15
CA PRO A 119 -21.98 8.42 -1.97
C PRO A 119 -22.36 7.95 -3.37
N ALA A 120 -21.64 8.44 -4.38
CA ALA A 120 -21.87 8.14 -5.79
C ALA A 120 -20.93 7.03 -6.32
N GLY A 121 -20.16 6.41 -5.44
CA GLY A 121 -19.23 5.35 -5.79
C GLY A 121 -18.45 4.85 -4.57
N PRO A 122 -17.52 3.92 -4.80
CA PRO A 122 -16.69 3.34 -3.74
C PRO A 122 -15.84 4.40 -3.02
N PRO A 123 -15.52 4.17 -1.72
CA PRO A 123 -14.52 4.95 -1.01
C PRO A 123 -13.16 4.88 -1.71
N LEU A 124 -12.37 5.94 -1.58
CA LEU A 124 -11.03 5.97 -2.15
C LEU A 124 -10.04 6.68 -1.22
N THR A 125 -8.80 6.23 -1.26
CA THR A 125 -7.66 6.88 -0.63
C THR A 125 -6.69 7.37 -1.69
N ILE A 126 -6.28 8.63 -1.60
CA ILE A 126 -5.25 9.22 -2.46
C ILE A 126 -4.02 9.45 -1.59
N TYR A 127 -2.92 8.77 -1.90
CA TYR A 127 -1.63 8.93 -1.24
C TYR A 127 -0.89 10.10 -1.89
N THR A 128 -0.57 11.12 -1.11
CA THR A 128 0.04 12.36 -1.61
C THR A 128 1.51 12.51 -1.24
N GLN A 129 1.92 11.86 -0.17
CA GLN A 129 3.32 11.78 0.29
C GLN A 129 3.50 10.49 1.07
N THR A 130 4.65 9.86 0.92
CA THR A 130 5.03 8.65 1.66
C THR A 130 6.48 8.73 2.09
N ASP A 131 6.78 8.19 3.27
CA ASP A 131 8.14 8.00 3.78
C ASP A 131 8.23 6.70 4.59
N ASP A 132 9.38 6.43 5.19
CA ASP A 132 9.63 5.20 5.96
C ASP A 132 8.77 5.10 7.23
N THR A 133 8.18 6.19 7.68
CA THR A 133 7.41 6.28 8.93
C THR A 133 5.91 6.24 8.70
N GLY A 134 5.44 6.69 7.53
CA GLY A 134 4.02 6.76 7.24
C GLY A 134 3.70 7.49 5.94
N PHE A 135 2.51 8.02 5.84
CA PHE A 135 2.03 8.70 4.64
C PHE A 135 1.01 9.79 4.93
N SER A 136 0.95 10.77 4.01
CA SER A 136 -0.13 11.75 3.94
C SER A 136 -1.17 11.29 2.94
N TYR A 137 -2.43 11.42 3.30
CA TYR A 137 -3.54 10.90 2.51
C TYR A 137 -4.71 11.88 2.39
N GLN A 138 -5.56 11.60 1.41
CA GLN A 138 -6.92 12.11 1.32
C GLN A 138 -7.85 10.90 1.24
N ALA A 139 -8.59 10.61 2.31
CA ALA A 139 -9.67 9.63 2.29
C ALA A 139 -10.94 10.32 1.78
N GLY A 140 -11.61 9.75 0.77
CA GLY A 140 -12.69 10.43 0.09
C GLY A 140 -13.88 9.54 -0.27
N LEU A 141 -15.05 10.15 -0.33
CA LEU A 141 -16.29 9.56 -0.84
C LEU A 141 -16.75 10.35 -2.07
N PRO A 142 -16.91 9.71 -3.25
CA PRO A 142 -17.45 10.37 -4.43
C PRO A 142 -18.88 10.84 -4.20
N VAL A 143 -19.22 12.03 -4.73
CA VAL A 143 -20.56 12.60 -4.66
C VAL A 143 -20.98 13.18 -6.01
N THR A 144 -22.27 13.11 -6.32
CA THR A 144 -22.84 13.74 -7.54
C THR A 144 -23.26 15.17 -7.32
N GLN A 145 -23.52 15.54 -6.06
CA GLN A 145 -23.91 16.90 -5.68
C GLN A 145 -23.21 17.32 -4.40
N ALA A 146 -22.87 18.59 -4.32
CA ALA A 146 -22.25 19.15 -3.13
C ALA A 146 -23.21 19.10 -1.94
N PRO A 147 -22.72 18.87 -0.71
CA PRO A 147 -23.49 19.03 0.50
C PRO A 147 -24.08 20.44 0.61
N LYS A 148 -25.26 20.57 1.25
CA LYS A 148 -25.95 21.86 1.42
C LYS A 148 -25.16 22.81 2.30
N ASP A 149 -24.63 22.29 3.41
CA ASP A 149 -23.77 23.05 4.29
C ASP A 149 -22.31 22.86 3.91
N PRO A 150 -21.52 23.94 3.83
CA PRO A 150 -20.09 23.81 3.53
C PRO A 150 -19.40 22.90 4.55
N PRO A 151 -18.47 22.04 4.12
CA PRO A 151 -17.66 21.26 5.03
C PRO A 151 -16.93 22.16 6.04
N LYS A 152 -16.76 21.65 7.26
CA LYS A 152 -16.06 22.36 8.36
C LYS A 152 -14.96 21.45 8.93
N GLY A 153 -13.94 22.07 9.51
CA GLY A 153 -12.82 21.36 10.11
C GLY A 153 -11.99 20.67 9.03
N ASP A 154 -11.72 19.37 9.23
CA ASP A 154 -10.82 18.59 8.38
C ASP A 154 -11.49 18.06 7.10
N ILE A 155 -12.81 18.23 6.97
CA ILE A 155 -13.58 17.81 5.79
C ILE A 155 -13.50 18.90 4.73
N SER A 156 -13.28 18.48 3.49
CA SER A 156 -13.19 19.34 2.31
C SER A 156 -13.95 18.72 1.15
N ILE A 157 -14.21 19.51 0.10
CA ILE A 157 -14.79 19.05 -1.16
C ILE A 157 -13.90 19.50 -2.31
N GLY A 158 -13.71 18.64 -3.29
CA GLY A 158 -12.89 18.96 -4.45
C GLY A 158 -12.83 17.84 -5.47
N PRO A 159 -12.07 18.01 -6.55
CA PRO A 159 -11.91 16.99 -7.59
C PRO A 159 -11.04 15.84 -7.10
N ALA A 160 -11.40 14.61 -7.46
CA ALA A 160 -10.50 13.47 -7.41
C ALA A 160 -9.50 13.53 -8.58
N PRO A 161 -8.33 12.86 -8.47
CA PRO A 161 -7.43 12.71 -9.60
C PRO A 161 -8.13 12.02 -10.77
N SER A 162 -7.88 12.51 -11.99
CA SER A 162 -8.46 11.99 -13.23
C SER A 162 -7.39 11.80 -14.31
N GLY A 163 -7.75 11.14 -15.41
CA GLY A 163 -6.87 10.92 -16.55
C GLY A 163 -6.29 9.51 -16.60
N LYS A 164 -5.22 9.33 -17.39
CA LYS A 164 -4.62 8.01 -17.66
C LYS A 164 -3.97 7.41 -16.43
N ALA A 165 -4.25 6.14 -16.18
CA ALA A 165 -3.65 5.35 -15.11
C ALA A 165 -3.55 3.88 -15.51
N LEU A 166 -2.75 3.12 -14.77
CA LEU A 166 -2.76 1.67 -14.78
C LEU A 166 -3.59 1.17 -13.61
N LYS A 167 -4.40 0.14 -13.85
CA LYS A 167 -5.22 -0.50 -12.84
C LYS A 167 -4.61 -1.84 -12.44
N PHE A 168 -4.56 -2.07 -11.13
CA PHE A 168 -4.20 -3.33 -10.50
C PHE A 168 -5.30 -3.70 -9.50
N VAL A 169 -5.45 -4.99 -9.20
CA VAL A 169 -6.42 -5.46 -8.20
C VAL A 169 -5.67 -6.11 -7.05
N HIS A 170 -5.95 -5.64 -5.83
CA HIS A 170 -5.56 -6.32 -4.59
C HIS A 170 -6.75 -7.09 -4.04
N ARG A 171 -6.50 -8.31 -3.53
CA ARG A 171 -7.46 -9.13 -2.81
C ARG A 171 -6.85 -9.64 -1.52
N GLY A 172 -7.59 -9.52 -0.43
CA GLY A 172 -7.18 -10.02 0.87
C GLY A 172 -6.98 -8.94 1.90
N SER A 173 -6.20 -9.25 2.92
CA SER A 173 -5.93 -8.34 4.04
C SER A 173 -5.18 -7.08 3.58
N TYR A 174 -5.54 -5.95 4.15
CA TYR A 174 -4.79 -4.70 3.94
C TYR A 174 -3.30 -4.85 4.30
N ASP A 175 -2.97 -5.66 5.31
CA ASP A 175 -1.58 -5.96 5.69
C ASP A 175 -0.78 -6.67 4.57
N ALA A 176 -1.47 -7.23 3.57
CA ALA A 176 -0.84 -7.86 2.40
C ALA A 176 -0.65 -6.89 1.22
N MET A 177 -1.04 -5.61 1.35
CA MET A 177 -0.86 -4.58 0.31
C MET A 177 0.60 -4.41 -0.10
N ASP A 178 1.55 -4.63 0.83
CA ASP A 178 2.99 -4.57 0.54
C ASP A 178 3.37 -5.44 -0.66
N SER A 179 2.90 -6.68 -0.69
CA SER A 179 3.18 -7.60 -1.80
C SER A 179 2.55 -7.14 -3.12
N THR A 180 1.40 -6.48 -3.06
CA THR A 180 0.76 -5.90 -4.25
C THR A 180 1.57 -4.72 -4.77
N TYR A 181 2.02 -3.82 -3.90
CA TYR A 181 2.87 -2.70 -4.29
C TYR A 181 4.23 -3.14 -4.81
N GLU A 182 4.82 -4.20 -4.24
CA GLU A 182 6.02 -4.82 -4.79
C GLU A 182 5.81 -5.32 -6.23
N ALA A 183 4.71 -6.04 -6.47
CA ALA A 183 4.37 -6.51 -7.80
C ALA A 183 4.10 -5.36 -8.80
N ILE A 184 3.45 -4.27 -8.35
CA ILE A 184 3.24 -3.05 -9.15
C ILE A 184 4.58 -2.43 -9.54
N THR A 185 5.52 -2.28 -8.58
CA THR A 185 6.84 -1.70 -8.83
C THR A 185 7.61 -2.53 -9.86
N ASN A 186 7.63 -3.86 -9.69
CA ASN A 186 8.27 -4.76 -10.63
C ASN A 186 7.66 -4.64 -12.04
N TYR A 187 6.32 -4.54 -12.12
CA TYR A 187 5.65 -4.35 -13.42
C TYR A 187 6.04 -3.02 -14.08
N LEU A 188 6.08 -1.92 -13.33
CA LEU A 188 6.48 -0.61 -13.88
C LEU A 188 7.93 -0.63 -14.37
N ASP A 189 8.84 -1.23 -13.61
CA ASP A 189 10.25 -1.38 -13.98
C ASP A 189 10.40 -2.24 -15.25
N ASP A 190 9.73 -3.39 -15.33
CA ASP A 190 9.76 -4.29 -16.49
C ASP A 190 9.22 -3.60 -17.78
N LYS A 191 8.21 -2.74 -17.63
CA LYS A 191 7.60 -1.99 -18.73
C LYS A 191 8.29 -0.64 -18.99
N GLN A 192 9.29 -0.26 -18.19
CA GLN A 192 9.97 1.04 -18.25
C GLN A 192 8.99 2.22 -18.15
N LEU A 193 7.98 2.07 -17.27
CA LEU A 193 6.97 3.09 -17.02
C LEU A 193 7.32 3.86 -15.74
N GLU A 194 7.06 5.16 -15.77
CA GLU A 194 7.29 6.03 -14.62
C GLU A 194 5.95 6.46 -14.02
N ALA A 195 5.72 6.10 -12.75
CA ALA A 195 4.55 6.56 -12.00
C ALA A 195 4.64 8.07 -11.73
N LYS A 196 3.47 8.72 -11.63
CA LYS A 196 3.36 10.05 -11.03
C LYS A 196 3.49 9.92 -9.51
N ASP A 197 3.71 11.06 -8.84
CA ASP A 197 3.91 11.13 -7.38
C ASP A 197 2.59 10.96 -6.60
N LEU A 198 1.74 10.03 -7.01
CA LEU A 198 0.50 9.70 -6.31
C LEU A 198 0.01 8.29 -6.66
N PHE A 199 -0.67 7.66 -5.70
CA PHE A 199 -1.38 6.39 -5.86
C PHE A 199 -2.81 6.57 -5.37
N ILE A 200 -3.73 5.79 -5.95
CA ILE A 200 -5.14 5.84 -5.59
C ILE A 200 -5.60 4.40 -5.29
N GLU A 201 -6.11 4.17 -4.11
CA GLU A 201 -6.81 2.94 -3.74
C GLU A 201 -8.31 3.20 -3.76
N GLU A 202 -9.06 2.41 -4.52
CA GLU A 202 -10.52 2.44 -4.56
C GLU A 202 -11.05 1.13 -3.98
N TYR A 203 -11.79 1.20 -2.89
CA TYR A 203 -12.27 0.05 -2.14
C TYR A 203 -13.58 -0.47 -2.77
N THR A 204 -13.50 -1.48 -3.61
CA THR A 204 -14.69 -2.06 -4.28
C THR A 204 -15.57 -2.84 -3.31
N THR A 205 -15.00 -3.35 -2.22
CA THR A 205 -15.73 -3.82 -1.05
C THR A 205 -15.75 -2.73 0.02
N ASP A 206 -16.84 -2.61 0.77
CA ASP A 206 -16.97 -1.60 1.84
C ASP A 206 -15.92 -1.86 2.94
N PRO A 207 -14.91 -0.99 3.11
CA PRO A 207 -13.81 -1.23 4.06
C PRO A 207 -14.24 -1.16 5.52
N VAL A 208 -15.41 -0.56 5.79
CA VAL A 208 -15.96 -0.46 7.15
C VAL A 208 -16.68 -1.74 7.58
N LYS A 209 -17.28 -2.47 6.62
CA LYS A 209 -18.15 -3.64 6.89
C LYS A 209 -17.55 -4.97 6.47
N THR A 210 -16.58 -4.94 5.57
CA THR A 210 -15.96 -6.16 5.03
C THR A 210 -14.90 -6.68 5.99
N ALA A 211 -14.86 -7.98 6.21
CA ALA A 211 -13.78 -8.60 6.98
C ALA A 211 -12.42 -8.32 6.32
N PRO A 212 -11.35 -8.02 7.09
CA PRO A 212 -10.06 -7.60 6.54
C PRO A 212 -9.48 -8.54 5.49
N ASP A 213 -9.70 -9.85 5.62
CA ASP A 213 -9.23 -10.88 4.67
C ASP A 213 -10.07 -11.00 3.39
N LYS A 214 -11.15 -10.22 3.28
CA LYS A 214 -12.09 -10.22 2.14
C LYS A 214 -12.09 -8.92 1.35
N LEU A 215 -11.15 -8.04 1.62
CA LEU A 215 -11.05 -6.77 0.88
C LEU A 215 -10.75 -7.01 -0.59
N VAL A 216 -11.35 -6.17 -1.42
CA VAL A 216 -11.02 -6.04 -2.84
C VAL A 216 -10.78 -4.56 -3.11
N VAL A 217 -9.57 -4.23 -3.51
CA VAL A 217 -9.12 -2.86 -3.71
C VAL A 217 -8.55 -2.72 -5.12
N ASN A 218 -9.06 -1.75 -5.88
CA ASN A 218 -8.41 -1.33 -7.11
C ASN A 218 -7.31 -0.34 -6.77
N VAL A 219 -6.09 -0.62 -7.17
CA VAL A 219 -4.97 0.32 -7.09
C VAL A 219 -4.77 0.96 -8.45
N PHE A 220 -4.92 2.26 -8.53
CA PHE A 220 -4.66 3.03 -9.74
C PHE A 220 -3.34 3.77 -9.61
N VAL A 221 -2.50 3.60 -10.62
CA VAL A 221 -1.18 4.21 -10.73
C VAL A 221 -1.17 5.14 -11.95
N PRO A 222 -1.34 6.45 -11.75
CA PRO A 222 -1.15 7.41 -12.83
C PRO A 222 0.30 7.37 -13.33
N VAL A 223 0.48 7.31 -14.65
CA VAL A 223 1.81 7.28 -15.30
C VAL A 223 2.07 8.59 -16.06
N LYS A 224 3.36 8.89 -16.25
CA LYS A 224 3.84 10.09 -16.98
C LYS A 224 3.71 9.91 -18.48
#